data_4b51cad17bdbb24f7172b59cb6e14823
#
_entry.id   4b51cad17bdbb24f7172b59cb6e14823
#
_cell.length_a   1.000
_cell.length_b   1.000
_cell.length_c   1.000
_cell.angle_alpha   90.00
_cell.angle_beta   90.00
_cell.angle_gamma   90.00
#
_symmetry.space_group_name_H-M   'P 1'
#
loop_
_entity.id
_entity.type
_entity.pdbx_description
1 polymer ?
#
loop_
_entity_poly.entity_id
_entity_poly.type
_entity_poly.pdbx_seq_one_letter_code
_entity_poly.pdbx_strand_id
1 'polypeptide(L)'
;MLARAVLLIFWLAGACIAGYDPLSVCGEWMIGGYKLVLSPLQGQNLCNFSPTCSQFTKAAIRTQGFLPGVLIGADRLMRCNTFAWSYYDTYYTGPVVDGRMPDPVENHIAWRSETDEPGALVSADPSPVTGLPSTAPAPPGPSLSFADFLYSSGEYSQAAAEYLRVRFTVGSPMLSGYAGLMAGESYLRAEDFSGARRAFLDLKATPVMEFSRYGVARALFAEARYPEARTALDSVVSNPLAQQARALAGWTLFKQHRFAEGASVLGSLRSSPPAQHLATMDGRDITRRSRLASSLLSAIIPGAGQLYSGRAGDGAYSFLTVVGTGLVTWWYATDLPHRDRTGVKVSIFGVITALFYAGNVYGANVAARDYNLFQERRYVQRADSLFNLLPLEPDYRPLLDSVSPDPDTGK
;
A
#
# COMPACT_ATOMS: atom_id res chain seq x y z
N MET A 1 24.88 26.46 -38.57
CA MET A 1 24.43 25.12 -38.12
C MET A 1 25.46 24.42 -37.21
N LEU A 2 26.76 24.41 -37.56
CA LEU A 2 27.81 23.71 -36.78
C LEU A 2 27.92 24.19 -35.32
N ALA A 3 27.90 25.51 -35.07
CA ALA A 3 28.02 26.07 -33.71
C ALA A 3 26.84 25.65 -32.78
N ARG A 4 25.63 25.51 -33.30
CA ARG A 4 24.47 25.05 -32.54
C ARG A 4 24.55 23.55 -32.23
N ALA A 5 25.07 22.74 -33.16
CA ALA A 5 25.30 21.31 -32.93
C ALA A 5 26.42 21.09 -31.91
N VAL A 6 27.49 21.86 -31.93
CA VAL A 6 28.58 21.79 -30.95
C VAL A 6 28.09 22.18 -29.55
N LEU A 7 27.30 23.24 -29.41
CA LEU A 7 26.70 23.63 -28.13
C LEU A 7 25.75 22.57 -27.58
N LEU A 8 24.98 21.91 -28.45
CA LEU A 8 24.10 20.79 -28.05
C LEU A 8 24.90 19.58 -27.54
N ILE A 9 26.02 19.26 -28.23
CA ILE A 9 26.92 18.18 -27.83
C ILE A 9 27.58 18.47 -26.48
N PHE A 10 28.07 19.70 -26.27
CA PHE A 10 28.65 20.12 -25.00
C PHE A 10 27.61 20.09 -23.85
N TRP A 11 26.36 20.48 -24.13
CA TRP A 11 25.27 20.45 -23.16
C TRP A 11 24.88 19.01 -22.82
N LEU A 12 24.78 18.13 -23.83
CA LEU A 12 24.52 16.69 -23.63
C LEU A 12 25.65 16.01 -22.86
N ALA A 13 26.91 16.32 -23.18
CA ALA A 13 28.07 15.80 -22.46
C ALA A 13 28.12 16.30 -21.00
N GLY A 14 27.78 17.55 -20.75
CA GLY A 14 27.70 18.12 -19.40
C GLY A 14 26.61 17.47 -18.57
N ALA A 15 25.46 17.16 -19.16
CA ALA A 15 24.35 16.45 -18.49
C ALA A 15 24.74 15.00 -18.12
N CYS A 16 25.47 14.28 -18.99
CA CYS A 16 25.99 12.95 -18.71
C CYS A 16 27.02 12.94 -17.55
N ILE A 17 27.88 13.95 -17.48
CA ILE A 17 28.89 14.09 -16.41
C ILE A 17 28.20 14.36 -15.06
N ALA A 18 27.06 15.03 -15.05
CA ALA A 18 26.25 15.29 -13.86
C ALA A 18 25.37 14.09 -13.42
N GLY A 19 25.47 12.94 -14.10
CA GLY A 19 24.67 11.75 -13.77
C GLY A 19 23.20 11.83 -14.22
N TYR A 20 22.83 12.83 -15.03
CA TYR A 20 21.48 12.96 -15.58
C TYR A 20 21.42 12.31 -16.97
N ASP A 21 20.35 11.54 -17.25
CA ASP A 21 20.03 11.07 -18.59
C ASP A 21 19.61 12.28 -19.47
N PRO A 22 20.38 12.61 -20.53
CA PRO A 22 20.09 13.79 -21.36
C PRO A 22 18.73 13.77 -22.03
N LEU A 23 18.21 12.57 -22.35
CA LEU A 23 16.89 12.41 -22.94
C LEU A 23 15.79 12.71 -21.92
N SER A 24 16.00 12.33 -20.66
CA SER A 24 15.08 12.66 -19.57
C SER A 24 14.98 14.17 -19.35
N VAL A 25 16.10 14.88 -19.39
CA VAL A 25 16.13 16.34 -19.28
C VAL A 25 15.39 16.99 -20.46
N CYS A 26 15.62 16.53 -21.70
CA CYS A 26 14.87 16.99 -22.87
C CYS A 26 13.37 16.75 -22.74
N GLY A 27 12.96 15.57 -22.28
CA GLY A 27 11.55 15.22 -22.05
C GLY A 27 10.87 16.15 -21.04
N GLU A 28 11.56 16.47 -19.94
CA GLU A 28 11.06 17.40 -18.94
C GLU A 28 10.88 18.82 -19.50
N TRP A 29 11.83 19.30 -20.32
CA TRP A 29 11.74 20.58 -20.99
C TRP A 29 10.59 20.65 -21.99
N MET A 30 10.34 19.56 -22.74
CA MET A 30 9.19 19.47 -23.66
C MET A 30 7.86 19.56 -22.91
N ILE A 31 7.73 18.86 -21.79
CA ILE A 31 6.55 18.94 -20.92
C ILE A 31 6.41 20.34 -20.30
N GLY A 32 7.52 20.97 -19.93
CA GLY A 32 7.55 22.35 -19.44
C GLY A 32 7.03 23.33 -20.50
N GLY A 33 7.50 23.20 -21.74
CA GLY A 33 7.04 24.00 -22.88
C GLY A 33 5.55 23.80 -23.18
N TYR A 34 5.09 22.56 -23.18
CA TYR A 34 3.66 22.25 -23.30
C TYR A 34 2.81 22.96 -22.22
N LYS A 35 3.25 22.91 -20.95
CA LYS A 35 2.55 23.59 -19.85
C LYS A 35 2.51 25.11 -20.02
N LEU A 36 3.57 25.69 -20.55
CA LEU A 36 3.66 27.13 -20.71
C LEU A 36 2.80 27.65 -21.88
N VAL A 37 2.73 26.90 -22.99
CA VAL A 37 2.14 27.36 -24.25
C VAL A 37 0.75 26.77 -24.51
N LEU A 38 0.58 25.45 -24.35
CA LEU A 38 -0.63 24.76 -24.77
C LEU A 38 -1.62 24.51 -23.62
N SER A 39 -1.12 24.24 -22.41
CA SER A 39 -2.00 23.95 -21.26
C SER A 39 -2.95 25.11 -20.90
N PRO A 40 -2.55 26.39 -20.95
CA PRO A 40 -3.48 27.48 -20.68
C PRO A 40 -4.63 27.60 -21.69
N LEU A 41 -4.42 27.10 -22.92
CA LEU A 41 -5.44 27.13 -23.99
C LEU A 41 -6.49 26.03 -23.83
N GLN A 42 -6.23 25.00 -23.03
CA GLN A 42 -7.12 23.85 -22.83
C GLN A 42 -8.16 24.06 -21.71
N GLY A 43 -8.07 25.16 -20.96
CA GLY A 43 -8.92 25.41 -19.80
C GLY A 43 -8.42 24.75 -18.50
N GLN A 44 -9.03 25.15 -17.37
CA GLN A 44 -8.63 24.61 -16.05
C GLN A 44 -9.39 23.31 -15.78
N ASN A 45 -8.70 22.37 -15.07
CA ASN A 45 -9.30 21.15 -14.48
C ASN A 45 -9.69 19.99 -15.41
N LEU A 46 -9.08 19.85 -16.59
CA LEU A 46 -9.37 18.71 -17.48
C LEU A 46 -8.79 17.36 -16.99
N CYS A 47 -7.90 17.36 -16.00
CA CYS A 47 -7.27 16.12 -15.53
C CYS A 47 -8.04 15.50 -14.38
N ASN A 48 -8.43 14.22 -14.53
CA ASN A 48 -9.17 13.46 -13.52
C ASN A 48 -8.30 13.02 -12.32
N PHE A 49 -6.99 13.16 -12.41
CA PHE A 49 -6.06 12.53 -11.49
C PHE A 49 -5.10 13.51 -10.78
N SER A 50 -4.65 13.11 -9.59
CA SER A 50 -3.59 13.75 -8.84
C SER A 50 -2.42 12.74 -8.64
N PRO A 51 -1.17 13.10 -9.05
CA PRO A 51 -0.75 14.30 -9.77
C PRO A 51 -1.34 14.39 -11.19
N THR A 52 -1.37 15.60 -11.77
CA THR A 52 -1.87 15.78 -13.14
C THR A 52 -1.03 15.00 -14.17
N CYS A 53 -1.60 14.66 -15.35
CA CYS A 53 -0.91 13.83 -16.34
C CYS A 53 0.48 14.35 -16.70
N SER A 54 0.67 15.66 -16.80
CA SER A 54 1.97 16.26 -17.08
C SER A 54 2.96 16.17 -15.91
N GLN A 55 2.48 16.32 -14.65
CA GLN A 55 3.31 16.12 -13.44
C GLN A 55 3.69 14.66 -13.29
N PHE A 56 2.73 13.76 -13.52
CA PHE A 56 2.90 12.33 -13.51
C PHE A 56 3.95 11.86 -14.53
N THR A 57 3.82 12.29 -15.82
CA THR A 57 4.77 11.91 -16.87
C THR A 57 6.18 12.43 -16.55
N LYS A 58 6.27 13.66 -16.02
CA LYS A 58 7.55 14.22 -15.57
C LYS A 58 8.18 13.41 -14.43
N ALA A 59 7.39 13.02 -13.45
CA ALA A 59 7.84 12.16 -12.35
C ALA A 59 8.25 10.76 -12.85
N ALA A 60 7.48 10.17 -13.78
CA ALA A 60 7.80 8.88 -14.37
C ALA A 60 9.12 8.91 -15.16
N ILE A 61 9.38 9.98 -15.93
CA ILE A 61 10.66 10.16 -16.64
C ILE A 61 11.82 10.28 -15.64
N ARG A 62 11.66 11.03 -14.55
CA ARG A 62 12.70 11.21 -13.53
C ARG A 62 13.03 9.92 -12.79
N THR A 63 12.04 9.11 -12.49
CA THR A 63 12.21 7.92 -11.65
C THR A 63 12.55 6.68 -12.46
N GLN A 64 12.06 6.55 -13.70
CA GLN A 64 12.20 5.36 -14.53
C GLN A 64 13.09 5.57 -15.77
N GLY A 65 13.55 6.80 -16.03
CA GLY A 65 14.26 7.17 -17.26
C GLY A 65 13.32 7.57 -18.38
N PHE A 66 13.89 8.08 -19.49
CA PHE A 66 13.12 8.71 -20.58
C PHE A 66 12.12 7.76 -21.23
N LEU A 67 12.60 6.62 -21.78
CA LEU A 67 11.75 5.73 -22.57
C LEU A 67 10.63 5.07 -21.74
N PRO A 68 10.92 4.43 -20.59
CA PRO A 68 9.86 3.90 -19.73
C PRO A 68 8.90 4.98 -19.23
N GLY A 69 9.43 6.15 -18.82
CA GLY A 69 8.62 7.27 -18.33
C GLY A 69 7.64 7.81 -19.35
N VAL A 70 8.05 7.88 -20.63
CA VAL A 70 7.16 8.30 -21.73
C VAL A 70 6.08 7.26 -22.00
N LEU A 71 6.39 5.95 -21.95
CA LEU A 71 5.37 4.88 -22.10
C LEU A 71 4.34 4.90 -20.97
N ILE A 72 4.81 5.05 -19.73
CA ILE A 72 3.96 5.21 -18.53
C ILE A 72 3.07 6.45 -18.68
N GLY A 73 3.64 7.56 -19.18
CA GLY A 73 2.91 8.80 -19.43
C GLY A 73 1.87 8.69 -20.54
N ALA A 74 2.18 7.98 -21.63
CA ALA A 74 1.25 7.75 -22.74
C ALA A 74 0.05 6.89 -22.29
N ASP A 75 0.29 5.81 -21.54
CA ASP A 75 -0.77 5.02 -20.89
C ASP A 75 -1.65 5.91 -20.00
N ARG A 76 -1.02 6.75 -19.16
CA ARG A 76 -1.74 7.64 -18.26
C ARG A 76 -2.65 8.63 -19.00
N LEU A 77 -2.20 9.17 -20.13
CA LEU A 77 -2.99 10.08 -20.96
C LEU A 77 -4.24 9.37 -21.53
N MET A 78 -4.13 8.11 -21.96
CA MET A 78 -5.25 7.33 -22.46
C MET A 78 -6.25 6.97 -21.37
N ARG A 79 -5.82 6.78 -20.12
CA ARG A 79 -6.68 6.53 -18.96
C ARG A 79 -7.34 7.79 -18.39
N CYS A 80 -6.83 8.97 -18.71
CA CYS A 80 -7.43 10.24 -18.28
C CYS A 80 -8.61 10.63 -19.17
N ASN A 81 -9.63 9.79 -19.22
CA ASN A 81 -10.82 9.90 -20.04
C ASN A 81 -12.07 10.04 -19.18
N THR A 82 -13.24 10.20 -19.80
CA THR A 82 -14.53 10.39 -19.12
C THR A 82 -14.99 9.18 -18.30
N PHE A 83 -14.46 7.99 -18.59
CA PHE A 83 -14.80 6.76 -17.86
C PHE A 83 -13.92 6.54 -16.63
N ALA A 84 -12.86 7.34 -16.41
CA ALA A 84 -11.91 7.15 -15.32
C ALA A 84 -12.60 7.06 -13.95
N TRP A 85 -13.61 7.90 -13.70
CA TRP A 85 -14.34 7.92 -12.45
C TRP A 85 -15.15 6.64 -12.16
N SER A 86 -15.55 5.89 -13.19
CA SER A 86 -16.26 4.62 -13.00
C SER A 86 -15.36 3.52 -12.40
N TYR A 87 -14.06 3.75 -12.37
CA TYR A 87 -13.06 2.82 -11.81
C TYR A 87 -12.52 3.28 -10.46
N TYR A 88 -13.04 4.37 -9.87
CA TYR A 88 -12.53 4.94 -8.62
C TYR A 88 -12.46 3.92 -7.49
N ASP A 89 -13.58 3.29 -7.15
CA ASP A 89 -13.64 2.33 -6.04
C ASP A 89 -12.91 1.00 -6.33
N THR A 90 -12.55 0.77 -7.59
CA THR A 90 -11.94 -0.48 -8.02
C THR A 90 -10.41 -0.39 -8.10
N TYR A 91 -9.90 0.67 -8.73
CA TYR A 91 -8.47 0.78 -9.06
C TYR A 91 -7.78 2.00 -8.46
N TYR A 92 -8.50 3.07 -8.13
CA TYR A 92 -7.93 4.34 -7.68
C TYR A 92 -8.31 4.63 -6.22
N THR A 93 -7.94 3.73 -5.32
CA THR A 93 -8.25 3.82 -3.89
C THR A 93 -7.45 4.93 -3.21
N GLY A 94 -8.12 5.77 -2.42
CA GLY A 94 -7.50 6.84 -1.65
C GLY A 94 -8.36 8.11 -1.63
N PRO A 95 -8.03 9.09 -0.80
CA PRO A 95 -8.83 10.31 -0.70
C PRO A 95 -8.75 11.14 -1.98
N VAL A 96 -9.88 11.66 -2.42
CA VAL A 96 -9.96 12.63 -3.52
C VAL A 96 -9.36 13.95 -3.05
N VAL A 97 -8.39 14.49 -3.79
CA VAL A 97 -7.73 15.75 -3.51
C VAL A 97 -8.02 16.75 -4.65
N ASP A 98 -8.57 17.92 -4.32
CA ASP A 98 -8.94 18.96 -5.29
C ASP A 98 -9.81 18.46 -6.45
N GLY A 99 -10.74 17.54 -6.16
CA GLY A 99 -11.63 16.95 -7.16
C GLY A 99 -10.93 15.96 -8.11
N ARG A 100 -9.79 15.39 -7.71
CA ARG A 100 -8.99 14.46 -8.53
C ARG A 100 -8.72 13.18 -7.76
N MET A 101 -8.73 12.06 -8.49
CA MET A 101 -8.40 10.73 -7.96
C MET A 101 -6.88 10.60 -7.74
N PRO A 102 -6.44 10.01 -6.62
CA PRO A 102 -5.01 9.73 -6.41
C PRO A 102 -4.56 8.61 -7.36
N ASP A 103 -3.46 8.85 -8.07
CA ASP A 103 -2.88 7.84 -8.96
C ASP A 103 -1.37 8.11 -9.15
N PRO A 104 -0.53 7.74 -8.16
CA PRO A 104 0.91 7.96 -8.18
C PRO A 104 1.62 7.07 -9.21
N VAL A 105 2.85 7.47 -9.61
CA VAL A 105 3.64 6.76 -10.64
C VAL A 105 3.94 5.32 -10.23
N GLU A 106 4.15 5.09 -8.97
CA GLU A 106 4.52 3.80 -8.37
C GLU A 106 3.49 2.71 -8.68
N ASN A 107 2.23 3.08 -8.83
CA ASN A 107 1.13 2.17 -9.18
C ASN A 107 1.20 1.69 -10.64
N HIS A 108 2.05 2.30 -11.48
CA HIS A 108 2.09 2.04 -12.92
C HIS A 108 3.41 1.43 -13.40
N ILE A 109 4.30 1.06 -12.50
CA ILE A 109 5.57 0.41 -12.84
C ILE A 109 5.30 -1.08 -13.08
N ALA A 110 5.24 -1.50 -14.36
CA ALA A 110 4.87 -2.88 -14.75
C ALA A 110 5.86 -3.95 -14.27
N TRP A 111 7.12 -3.59 -14.03
CA TRP A 111 8.18 -4.51 -13.56
C TRP A 111 8.34 -4.51 -12.03
N ARG A 112 7.56 -3.73 -11.30
CA ARG A 112 7.52 -3.81 -9.84
C ARG A 112 6.87 -5.13 -9.41
N SER A 113 7.42 -5.77 -8.37
CA SER A 113 6.86 -7.00 -7.81
C SER A 113 5.44 -6.74 -7.29
N GLU A 114 4.55 -7.71 -7.44
CA GLU A 114 3.18 -7.65 -6.89
C GLU A 114 3.19 -7.64 -5.35
N THR A 115 4.31 -8.07 -4.74
CA THR A 115 4.52 -8.02 -3.28
C THR A 115 5.01 -6.68 -2.76
N ASP A 116 5.46 -5.78 -3.64
CA ASP A 116 5.88 -4.43 -3.29
C ASP A 116 4.66 -3.49 -3.30
N GLU A 117 3.65 -3.74 -2.48
CA GLU A 117 2.62 -2.73 -2.25
C GLU A 117 3.29 -1.43 -1.77
N PRO A 118 2.90 -0.26 -2.31
CA PRO A 118 3.28 0.99 -1.68
C PRO A 118 2.73 0.92 -0.25
N GLY A 119 3.62 0.91 0.72
CA GLY A 119 3.25 0.81 2.12
C GLY A 119 2.07 1.73 2.37
N ALA A 120 1.05 1.22 3.05
CA ALA A 120 -0.07 2.01 3.53
C ALA A 120 0.51 3.34 3.99
N LEU A 121 -0.06 4.43 3.51
CA LEU A 121 0.35 5.80 3.82
C LEU A 121 0.81 5.81 5.27
N VAL A 122 2.11 5.99 5.47
CA VAL A 122 2.68 6.21 6.80
C VAL A 122 1.88 7.39 7.34
N SER A 123 0.97 7.12 8.24
CA SER A 123 0.28 8.15 8.99
C SER A 123 1.38 8.99 9.60
N ALA A 124 1.36 10.27 9.31
CA ALA A 124 2.32 11.23 9.80
C ALA A 124 2.57 10.95 11.28
N ASP A 125 3.84 10.82 11.61
CA ASP A 125 4.34 10.71 12.97
C ASP A 125 3.60 11.75 13.85
N PRO A 126 2.87 11.37 14.89
CA PRO A 126 2.24 12.35 15.76
C PRO A 126 3.37 13.15 16.40
N SER A 127 3.42 14.42 16.09
CA SER A 127 4.34 15.38 16.70
C SER A 127 4.33 15.19 18.23
N PRO A 128 5.49 15.20 18.90
CA PRO A 128 5.53 15.06 20.34
C PRO A 128 4.76 16.21 20.97
N VAL A 129 3.74 15.87 21.73
CA VAL A 129 3.01 16.85 22.56
C VAL A 129 3.95 17.29 23.66
N THR A 130 4.64 18.38 23.40
CA THR A 130 5.41 19.10 24.41
C THR A 130 4.46 20.00 25.20
N GLY A 131 4.31 19.75 26.48
CA GLY A 131 3.73 20.70 27.41
C GLY A 131 2.55 20.20 28.23
N LEU A 132 2.83 19.39 29.25
CA LEU A 132 1.94 19.29 30.39
C LEU A 132 2.42 20.24 31.48
N PRO A 133 1.59 21.18 31.99
CA PRO A 133 1.93 21.94 33.15
C PRO A 133 1.89 21.04 34.40
N SER A 134 3.03 20.89 35.02
CA SER A 134 3.22 20.16 36.28
C SER A 134 2.71 20.97 37.44
N THR A 135 1.41 20.94 37.74
CA THR A 135 0.87 21.36 39.06
C THR A 135 -0.47 20.66 39.34
N ALA A 136 -0.48 19.36 39.28
CA ALA A 136 -1.54 18.57 39.92
C ALA A 136 -0.99 18.01 41.25
N PRO A 137 -1.82 17.94 42.35
CA PRO A 137 -1.42 17.25 43.57
C PRO A 137 -0.97 15.83 43.21
N ALA A 138 0.06 15.33 43.92
CA ALA A 138 0.59 14.00 43.70
C ALA A 138 -0.58 12.99 43.70
N PRO A 139 -0.77 12.24 42.62
CA PRO A 139 -1.88 11.30 42.56
C PRO A 139 -1.73 10.24 43.66
N PRO A 140 -2.85 9.66 44.16
CA PRO A 140 -2.81 8.55 45.11
C PRO A 140 -1.84 7.48 44.60
N GLY A 141 -1.25 6.68 45.50
CA GLY A 141 -0.26 5.67 45.13
C GLY A 141 -0.74 4.79 43.98
N PRO A 142 0.16 4.17 43.17
CA PRO A 142 -0.19 3.41 41.96
C PRO A 142 -1.15 2.29 42.33
N SER A 143 -2.29 2.26 41.66
CA SER A 143 -3.38 1.32 41.93
C SER A 143 -3.76 0.56 40.66
N LEU A 144 -3.73 -0.75 40.70
CA LEU A 144 -4.19 -1.60 39.60
C LEU A 144 -5.64 -1.30 39.25
N SER A 145 -6.51 -1.11 40.26
CA SER A 145 -7.93 -0.80 40.05
C SER A 145 -8.15 0.53 39.34
N PHE A 146 -7.29 1.51 39.56
CA PHE A 146 -7.38 2.78 38.83
C PHE A 146 -6.93 2.63 37.35
N ALA A 147 -5.87 1.86 37.10
CA ALA A 147 -5.45 1.54 35.74
C ALA A 147 -6.54 0.75 34.97
N ASP A 148 -7.19 -0.22 35.64
CA ASP A 148 -8.30 -0.99 35.08
C ASP A 148 -9.52 -0.10 34.78
N PHE A 149 -9.80 0.86 35.66
CA PHE A 149 -10.85 1.86 35.45
C PHE A 149 -10.55 2.71 34.19
N LEU A 150 -9.36 3.23 34.05
CA LEU A 150 -8.95 4.01 32.87
C LEU A 150 -9.06 3.17 31.58
N TYR A 151 -8.61 1.92 31.64
CA TYR A 151 -8.70 1.00 30.51
C TYR A 151 -10.16 0.73 30.10
N SER A 152 -11.03 0.44 31.05
CA SER A 152 -12.46 0.19 30.82
C SER A 152 -13.21 1.44 30.35
N SER A 153 -12.74 2.63 30.73
CA SER A 153 -13.28 3.91 30.29
C SER A 153 -12.80 4.36 28.90
N GLY A 154 -11.90 3.57 28.26
CA GLY A 154 -11.34 3.91 26.95
C GLY A 154 -10.18 4.89 26.96
N GLU A 155 -9.72 5.31 28.14
CA GLU A 155 -8.59 6.24 28.32
C GLU A 155 -7.25 5.50 28.22
N TYR A 156 -7.03 4.85 27.07
CA TYR A 156 -5.97 3.85 26.87
C TYR A 156 -4.56 4.40 27.09
N SER A 157 -4.27 5.62 26.63
CA SER A 157 -2.95 6.24 26.83
C SER A 157 -2.65 6.50 28.30
N GLN A 158 -3.66 6.91 29.07
CA GLN A 158 -3.55 7.13 30.52
C GLN A 158 -3.47 5.77 31.26
N ALA A 159 -4.25 4.79 30.84
CA ALA A 159 -4.20 3.43 31.38
C ALA A 159 -2.79 2.83 31.20
N ALA A 160 -2.18 2.97 30.03
CA ALA A 160 -0.81 2.51 29.77
C ALA A 160 0.20 3.11 30.76
N ALA A 161 0.14 4.43 30.96
CA ALA A 161 1.02 5.11 31.90
C ALA A 161 0.82 4.63 33.35
N GLU A 162 -0.43 4.43 33.77
CA GLU A 162 -0.75 3.94 35.12
C GLU A 162 -0.32 2.50 35.33
N TYR A 163 -0.57 1.60 34.35
CA TYR A 163 -0.06 0.23 34.41
C TYR A 163 1.47 0.19 34.46
N LEU A 164 2.19 1.03 33.74
CA LEU A 164 3.64 1.13 33.83
C LEU A 164 4.06 1.60 35.23
N ARG A 165 3.32 2.55 35.83
CA ARG A 165 3.60 3.01 37.20
C ARG A 165 3.41 1.87 38.22
N VAL A 166 2.36 1.09 38.10
CA VAL A 166 2.15 -0.12 38.92
C VAL A 166 3.30 -1.10 38.71
N ARG A 167 3.67 -1.38 37.47
CA ARG A 167 4.76 -2.31 37.10
C ARG A 167 6.07 -2.01 37.86
N PHE A 168 6.45 -0.75 37.93
CA PHE A 168 7.72 -0.34 38.55
C PHE A 168 7.67 -0.16 40.06
N THR A 169 6.48 -0.14 40.68
CA THR A 169 6.33 0.09 42.13
C THR A 169 5.94 -1.17 42.89
N VAL A 170 5.36 -2.17 42.22
CA VAL A 170 4.90 -3.39 42.87
C VAL A 170 6.07 -4.38 43.03
N GLY A 171 6.15 -5.00 44.23
CA GLY A 171 7.21 -5.97 44.55
C GLY A 171 6.99 -7.39 43.98
N SER A 172 5.74 -7.74 43.60
CA SER A 172 5.41 -9.04 43.03
C SER A 172 5.82 -9.13 41.57
N PRO A 173 6.70 -10.07 41.17
CA PRO A 173 7.09 -10.26 39.77
C PRO A 173 5.92 -10.60 38.85
N MET A 174 4.92 -11.34 39.35
CA MET A 174 3.73 -11.70 38.59
C MET A 174 2.85 -10.50 38.33
N LEU A 175 2.57 -9.68 39.37
CA LEU A 175 1.76 -8.48 39.23
C LEU A 175 2.47 -7.43 38.36
N SER A 176 3.79 -7.30 38.50
CA SER A 176 4.62 -6.48 37.62
C SER A 176 4.54 -6.93 36.16
N GLY A 177 4.58 -8.25 35.93
CA GLY A 177 4.41 -8.85 34.60
C GLY A 177 3.02 -8.57 34.03
N TYR A 178 1.96 -8.80 34.81
CA TYR A 178 0.57 -8.50 34.41
C TYR A 178 0.39 -7.02 34.05
N ALA A 179 0.85 -6.11 34.92
CA ALA A 179 0.76 -4.68 34.66
C ALA A 179 1.51 -4.28 33.37
N GLY A 180 2.65 -4.90 33.11
CA GLY A 180 3.39 -4.69 31.87
C GLY A 180 2.65 -5.20 30.63
N LEU A 181 1.96 -6.35 30.72
CA LEU A 181 1.10 -6.87 29.63
C LEU A 181 -0.06 -5.91 29.38
N MET A 182 -0.74 -5.45 30.43
CA MET A 182 -1.85 -4.52 30.31
C MET A 182 -1.43 -3.14 29.79
N ALA A 183 -0.21 -2.68 30.10
CA ALA A 183 0.36 -1.49 29.48
C ALA A 183 0.54 -1.67 27.97
N GLY A 184 1.09 -2.81 27.55
CA GLY A 184 1.23 -3.15 26.12
C GLY A 184 -0.14 -3.24 25.42
N GLU A 185 -1.14 -3.85 26.05
CA GLU A 185 -2.50 -3.92 25.53
C GLU A 185 -3.15 -2.53 25.42
N SER A 186 -2.94 -1.68 26.41
CA SER A 186 -3.43 -0.31 26.40
C SER A 186 -2.83 0.50 25.24
N TYR A 187 -1.53 0.34 24.95
CA TYR A 187 -0.89 0.94 23.79
C TYR A 187 -1.45 0.39 22.46
N LEU A 188 -1.74 -0.93 22.37
CA LEU A 188 -2.40 -1.49 21.18
C LEU A 188 -3.76 -0.85 20.94
N ARG A 189 -4.56 -0.65 22.00
CA ARG A 189 -5.88 -0.01 21.92
C ARG A 189 -5.80 1.48 21.62
N ALA A 190 -4.71 2.14 22.04
CA ALA A 190 -4.40 3.53 21.72
C ALA A 190 -3.80 3.72 20.31
N GLU A 191 -3.65 2.63 19.54
CA GLU A 191 -2.97 2.61 18.21
C GLU A 191 -1.49 3.06 18.25
N ASP A 192 -0.87 3.15 19.44
CA ASP A 192 0.59 3.28 19.57
C ASP A 192 1.26 1.89 19.52
N PHE A 193 1.34 1.36 18.31
CA PHE A 193 1.90 0.03 18.09
C PHE A 193 3.37 -0.06 18.46
N SER A 194 4.11 1.02 18.28
CA SER A 194 5.52 1.12 18.66
C SER A 194 5.72 1.11 20.18
N GLY A 195 4.86 1.80 20.91
CA GLY A 195 4.79 1.78 22.37
C GLY A 195 4.41 0.40 22.89
N ALA A 196 3.38 -0.22 22.30
CA ALA A 196 2.97 -1.58 22.62
C ALA A 196 4.11 -2.57 22.49
N ARG A 197 4.81 -2.55 21.35
CA ARG A 197 5.94 -3.46 21.07
C ARG A 197 7.07 -3.27 22.09
N ARG A 198 7.42 -2.02 22.43
CA ARG A 198 8.42 -1.75 23.49
C ARG A 198 7.97 -2.29 24.84
N ALA A 199 6.74 -2.02 25.25
CA ALA A 199 6.20 -2.48 26.52
C ALA A 199 6.24 -4.01 26.64
N PHE A 200 5.88 -4.73 25.58
CA PHE A 200 5.97 -6.19 25.55
C PHE A 200 7.41 -6.70 25.56
N LEU A 201 8.32 -6.12 24.74
CA LEU A 201 9.73 -6.55 24.67
C LEU A 201 10.47 -6.40 26.01
N ASP A 202 10.04 -5.49 26.87
CA ASP A 202 10.63 -5.29 28.19
C ASP A 202 10.24 -6.37 29.21
N LEU A 203 9.31 -7.27 28.87
CA LEU A 203 8.83 -8.33 29.78
C LEU A 203 9.69 -9.59 29.59
N LYS A 204 10.70 -9.76 30.43
CA LYS A 204 11.65 -10.88 30.34
C LYS A 204 11.37 -12.01 31.34
N ALA A 205 10.39 -11.83 32.23
CA ALA A 205 10.10 -12.79 33.29
C ALA A 205 9.12 -13.87 32.83
N THR A 206 9.36 -15.11 33.20
CA THR A 206 8.38 -16.20 33.23
C THR A 206 7.45 -15.99 34.40
N PRO A 207 6.13 -16.21 34.31
CA PRO A 207 5.40 -16.92 33.25
C PRO A 207 4.83 -16.03 32.16
N VAL A 208 5.06 -14.71 32.19
CA VAL A 208 4.44 -13.77 31.24
C VAL A 208 5.17 -13.71 29.88
N MET A 209 6.31 -14.39 29.72
CA MET A 209 7.14 -14.32 28.51
C MET A 209 6.40 -14.76 27.24
N GLU A 210 5.57 -15.80 27.32
CA GLU A 210 4.80 -16.27 26.16
C GLU A 210 3.72 -15.26 25.73
N PHE A 211 3.04 -14.65 26.71
CA PHE A 211 2.09 -13.56 26.47
C PHE A 211 2.80 -12.34 25.86
N SER A 212 3.98 -12.03 26.36
CA SER A 212 4.83 -10.95 25.83
C SER A 212 5.20 -11.18 24.36
N ARG A 213 5.71 -12.38 24.01
CA ARG A 213 6.03 -12.74 22.62
C ARG A 213 4.83 -12.64 21.69
N TYR A 214 3.68 -13.12 22.14
CA TYR A 214 2.43 -12.99 21.40
C TYR A 214 2.01 -11.52 21.24
N GLY A 215 2.15 -10.71 22.31
CA GLY A 215 1.89 -9.27 22.27
C GLY A 215 2.79 -8.53 21.28
N VAL A 216 4.09 -8.88 21.23
CA VAL A 216 5.04 -8.36 20.21
C VAL A 216 4.56 -8.70 18.79
N ALA A 217 4.12 -9.95 18.58
CA ALA A 217 3.63 -10.37 17.27
C ALA A 217 2.35 -9.61 16.86
N ARG A 218 1.43 -9.36 17.80
CA ARG A 218 0.23 -8.54 17.56
C ARG A 218 0.58 -7.10 17.20
N ALA A 219 1.55 -6.51 17.91
CA ALA A 219 2.01 -5.16 17.62
C ALA A 219 2.67 -5.06 16.23
N LEU A 220 3.52 -6.02 15.86
CA LEU A 220 4.14 -6.10 14.53
C LEU A 220 3.09 -6.32 13.42
N PHE A 221 2.06 -7.12 13.69
CA PHE A 221 0.95 -7.31 12.75
C PHE A 221 0.19 -6.00 12.54
N ALA A 222 -0.09 -5.24 13.59
CA ALA A 222 -0.75 -3.94 13.51
C ALA A 222 0.10 -2.88 12.80
N GLU A 223 1.44 -2.94 12.97
CA GLU A 223 2.41 -2.14 12.19
C GLU A 223 2.51 -2.56 10.70
N ALA A 224 1.72 -3.55 10.24
CA ALA A 224 1.82 -4.18 8.92
C ALA A 224 3.21 -4.82 8.61
N ARG A 225 4.01 -5.10 9.63
CA ARG A 225 5.32 -5.78 9.55
C ARG A 225 5.13 -7.29 9.56
N TYR A 226 4.39 -7.80 8.58
CA TYR A 226 3.93 -9.19 8.54
C TYR A 226 5.06 -10.25 8.56
N PRO A 227 6.20 -10.11 7.85
CA PRO A 227 7.28 -11.08 7.94
C PRO A 227 7.85 -11.21 9.35
N GLU A 228 8.02 -10.10 10.05
CA GLU A 228 8.54 -10.06 11.41
C GLU A 228 7.51 -10.59 12.43
N ALA A 229 6.23 -10.24 12.24
CA ALA A 229 5.13 -10.79 13.04
C ALA A 229 5.10 -12.32 12.93
N ARG A 230 5.28 -12.87 11.72
CA ARG A 230 5.34 -14.31 11.50
C ARG A 230 6.49 -14.96 12.28
N THR A 231 7.68 -14.38 12.20
CA THR A 231 8.86 -14.88 12.96
C THR A 231 8.61 -14.85 14.48
N ALA A 232 8.00 -13.78 14.98
CA ALA A 232 7.64 -13.68 16.40
C ALA A 232 6.64 -14.76 16.81
N LEU A 233 5.64 -15.07 15.98
CA LEU A 233 4.64 -16.12 16.24
C LEU A 233 5.23 -17.52 16.26
N ASP A 234 6.25 -17.80 15.46
CA ASP A 234 6.95 -19.09 15.47
C ASP A 234 7.64 -19.39 16.81
N SER A 235 7.92 -18.35 17.60
CA SER A 235 8.49 -18.47 18.94
C SER A 235 7.46 -18.71 20.04
N VAL A 236 6.13 -18.64 19.73
CA VAL A 236 5.02 -18.88 20.68
C VAL A 236 4.59 -20.34 20.56
N VAL A 237 5.07 -21.18 21.45
CA VAL A 237 4.92 -22.65 21.34
C VAL A 237 3.97 -23.22 22.37
N SER A 238 3.74 -22.53 23.50
CA SER A 238 3.03 -23.07 24.64
C SER A 238 1.52 -22.85 24.61
N ASN A 239 0.78 -23.79 25.21
CA ASN A 239 -0.60 -23.61 25.63
C ASN A 239 -0.67 -22.58 26.79
N PRO A 240 -1.55 -21.56 26.84
CA PRO A 240 -2.86 -21.52 26.13
C PRO A 240 -2.82 -20.73 24.79
N LEU A 241 -1.73 -20.09 24.41
CA LEU A 241 -1.69 -19.16 23.26
C LEU A 241 -1.46 -19.83 21.90
N ALA A 242 -1.19 -21.14 21.87
CA ALA A 242 -0.87 -21.84 20.62
C ALA A 242 -1.96 -21.73 19.54
N GLN A 243 -3.23 -21.67 19.92
CA GLN A 243 -4.34 -21.53 18.97
C GLN A 243 -4.41 -20.11 18.43
N GLN A 244 -4.32 -19.10 19.30
CA GLN A 244 -4.30 -17.68 18.92
C GLN A 244 -3.09 -17.38 18.04
N ALA A 245 -1.92 -17.90 18.40
CA ALA A 245 -0.69 -17.70 17.60
C ALA A 245 -0.83 -18.32 16.21
N ARG A 246 -1.38 -19.52 16.08
CA ARG A 246 -1.66 -20.14 14.77
C ARG A 246 -2.69 -19.37 13.97
N ALA A 247 -3.76 -18.88 14.59
CA ALA A 247 -4.77 -18.07 13.93
C ALA A 247 -4.16 -16.77 13.38
N LEU A 248 -3.39 -16.06 14.21
CA LEU A 248 -2.72 -14.83 13.80
C LEU A 248 -1.63 -15.10 12.76
N ALA A 249 -0.91 -16.23 12.84
CA ALA A 249 0.05 -16.65 11.82
C ALA A 249 -0.62 -16.92 10.48
N GLY A 250 -1.78 -17.58 10.49
CA GLY A 250 -2.61 -17.74 9.28
C GLY A 250 -3.02 -16.40 8.70
N TRP A 251 -3.53 -15.48 9.54
CA TRP A 251 -3.90 -14.12 9.09
C TRP A 251 -2.71 -13.35 8.51
N THR A 252 -1.55 -13.43 9.16
CA THR A 252 -0.31 -12.82 8.69
C THR A 252 0.07 -13.32 7.28
N LEU A 253 -0.11 -14.62 6.99
CA LEU A 253 0.13 -15.19 5.67
C LEU A 253 -0.89 -14.70 4.63
N PHE A 254 -2.17 -14.56 5.00
CA PHE A 254 -3.18 -13.97 4.12
C PHE A 254 -2.84 -12.52 3.75
N LYS A 255 -2.37 -11.72 4.71
CA LYS A 255 -1.90 -10.34 4.46
C LYS A 255 -0.67 -10.30 3.54
N GLN A 256 0.12 -11.36 3.49
CA GLN A 256 1.26 -11.53 2.57
C GLN A 256 0.85 -12.17 1.24
N HIS A 257 -0.43 -12.35 0.95
CA HIS A 257 -0.95 -13.03 -0.24
C HIS A 257 -0.51 -14.50 -0.38
N ARG A 258 -0.04 -15.13 0.70
CA ARG A 258 0.36 -16.54 0.77
C ARG A 258 -0.81 -17.42 1.20
N PHE A 259 -1.89 -17.41 0.42
CA PHE A 259 -3.18 -17.99 0.79
C PHE A 259 -3.14 -19.49 1.08
N ALA A 260 -2.46 -20.27 0.21
CA ALA A 260 -2.37 -21.73 0.37
C ALA A 260 -1.66 -22.11 1.68
N GLU A 261 -0.61 -21.40 2.04
CA GLU A 261 0.11 -21.63 3.30
C GLU A 261 -0.72 -21.21 4.51
N GLY A 262 -1.37 -20.04 4.41
CA GLY A 262 -2.28 -19.57 5.46
C GLY A 262 -3.43 -20.54 5.71
N ALA A 263 -4.09 -21.02 4.66
CA ALA A 263 -5.14 -22.03 4.75
C ALA A 263 -4.65 -23.34 5.39
N SER A 264 -3.43 -23.78 5.05
CA SER A 264 -2.81 -24.96 5.65
C SER A 264 -2.59 -24.81 7.16
N VAL A 265 -2.09 -23.64 7.60
CA VAL A 265 -1.91 -23.34 9.04
C VAL A 265 -3.25 -23.36 9.77
N LEU A 266 -4.28 -22.76 9.17
CA LEU A 266 -5.62 -22.69 9.76
C LEU A 266 -6.36 -24.04 9.76
N GLY A 267 -6.02 -24.94 8.85
CA GLY A 267 -6.56 -26.31 8.79
C GLY A 267 -6.30 -27.11 10.06
N SER A 268 -5.32 -26.72 10.89
CA SER A 268 -5.04 -27.28 12.21
C SER A 268 -6.01 -26.78 13.31
N LEU A 269 -6.76 -25.69 13.05
CA LEU A 269 -7.69 -25.05 14.01
C LEU A 269 -9.15 -25.52 13.77
N ARG A 270 -9.38 -26.81 13.80
CA ARG A 270 -10.68 -27.41 13.41
C ARG A 270 -11.86 -27.12 14.35
N SER A 271 -11.64 -26.52 15.49
CA SER A 271 -12.65 -26.29 16.52
C SER A 271 -13.56 -25.07 16.28
N SER A 272 -13.24 -24.21 15.33
CA SER A 272 -13.96 -22.95 15.05
C SER A 272 -14.49 -22.93 13.62
N PRO A 273 -15.82 -22.71 13.40
CA PRO A 273 -16.38 -22.58 12.04
C PRO A 273 -15.70 -21.52 11.16
N PRO A 274 -15.35 -20.31 11.66
CA PRO A 274 -14.59 -19.36 10.87
C PRO A 274 -13.22 -19.88 10.42
N ALA A 275 -12.48 -20.59 11.30
CA ALA A 275 -11.19 -21.17 10.96
C ALA A 275 -11.32 -22.28 9.92
N GLN A 276 -12.37 -23.10 9.98
CA GLN A 276 -12.65 -24.11 8.96
C GLN A 276 -12.91 -23.46 7.58
N HIS A 277 -13.69 -22.39 7.55
CA HIS A 277 -13.95 -21.65 6.30
C HIS A 277 -12.65 -21.02 5.74
N LEU A 278 -11.87 -20.35 6.58
CA LEU A 278 -10.58 -19.81 6.21
C LEU A 278 -9.61 -20.88 5.67
N ALA A 279 -9.65 -22.09 6.22
CA ALA A 279 -8.84 -23.20 5.75
C ALA A 279 -9.21 -23.69 4.32
N THR A 280 -10.41 -23.35 3.82
CA THR A 280 -10.79 -23.60 2.42
C THR A 280 -10.37 -22.49 1.48
N MET A 281 -9.96 -21.33 1.99
CA MET A 281 -9.57 -20.15 1.22
C MET A 281 -8.09 -20.24 0.80
N ASP A 282 -7.75 -21.14 -0.11
CA ASP A 282 -6.36 -21.40 -0.55
C ASP A 282 -5.91 -20.52 -1.73
N GLY A 283 -6.77 -19.61 -2.19
CA GLY A 283 -6.48 -18.68 -3.28
C GLY A 283 -6.69 -19.24 -4.70
N ARG A 284 -7.12 -20.52 -4.86
CA ARG A 284 -7.40 -21.12 -6.18
C ARG A 284 -8.61 -20.47 -6.85
N ASP A 285 -9.57 -20.02 -6.06
CA ASP A 285 -10.80 -19.36 -6.56
C ASP A 285 -10.57 -17.93 -7.03
N ILE A 286 -9.35 -17.38 -6.88
CA ILE A 286 -9.04 -16.03 -7.33
C ILE A 286 -8.95 -16.03 -8.85
N THR A 287 -9.90 -15.36 -9.52
CA THR A 287 -9.85 -15.18 -10.96
C THR A 287 -8.72 -14.23 -11.33
N ARG A 288 -7.69 -14.73 -12.02
CA ARG A 288 -6.55 -13.93 -12.49
C ARG A 288 -6.58 -13.74 -14.01
N ARG A 289 -6.08 -12.60 -14.46
CA ARG A 289 -5.89 -12.28 -15.88
C ARG A 289 -4.41 -12.38 -16.24
N SER A 290 -4.11 -13.01 -17.35
CA SER A 290 -2.73 -13.10 -17.86
C SER A 290 -2.26 -11.73 -18.37
N ARG A 291 -1.19 -11.22 -17.79
CA ARG A 291 -0.56 -9.95 -18.20
C ARG A 291 -0.03 -10.02 -19.64
N LEU A 292 0.57 -11.17 -20.01
CA LEU A 292 1.06 -11.40 -21.36
C LEU A 292 -0.09 -11.46 -22.37
N ALA A 293 -1.16 -12.20 -22.07
CA ALA A 293 -2.33 -12.26 -22.94
C ALA A 293 -2.97 -10.90 -23.15
N SER A 294 -3.08 -10.09 -22.08
CA SER A 294 -3.58 -8.72 -22.15
C SER A 294 -2.73 -7.85 -23.09
N SER A 295 -1.40 -7.90 -22.97
CA SER A 295 -0.49 -7.18 -23.85
C SER A 295 -0.60 -7.63 -25.30
N LEU A 296 -0.64 -8.94 -25.57
CA LEU A 296 -0.75 -9.49 -26.91
C LEU A 296 -2.10 -9.13 -27.58
N LEU A 297 -3.19 -9.16 -26.83
CA LEU A 297 -4.49 -8.72 -27.33
C LEU A 297 -4.46 -7.25 -27.75
N SER A 298 -3.84 -6.38 -26.94
CA SER A 298 -3.71 -4.95 -27.28
C SER A 298 -2.68 -4.66 -28.38
N ALA A 299 -1.71 -5.56 -28.60
CA ALA A 299 -0.80 -5.47 -29.74
C ALA A 299 -1.51 -5.81 -31.06
N ILE A 300 -2.50 -6.72 -31.05
CA ILE A 300 -3.27 -7.08 -32.26
C ILE A 300 -4.39 -6.06 -32.49
N ILE A 301 -5.17 -5.79 -31.44
CA ILE A 301 -6.28 -4.82 -31.48
C ILE A 301 -6.09 -3.83 -30.32
N PRO A 302 -5.74 -2.58 -30.62
CA PRO A 302 -5.60 -1.56 -29.56
C PRO A 302 -6.80 -1.53 -28.61
N GLY A 303 -6.56 -1.53 -27.31
CA GLY A 303 -7.62 -1.51 -26.30
C GLY A 303 -8.19 -2.89 -25.91
N ALA A 304 -7.93 -3.96 -26.67
CA ALA A 304 -8.51 -5.28 -26.39
C ALA A 304 -7.99 -5.89 -25.07
N GLY A 305 -6.75 -5.63 -24.68
CA GLY A 305 -6.20 -6.07 -23.41
C GLY A 305 -6.83 -5.37 -22.21
N GLN A 306 -7.12 -4.07 -22.31
CA GLN A 306 -7.86 -3.33 -21.29
C GLN A 306 -9.29 -3.89 -21.15
N LEU A 307 -9.96 -4.16 -22.27
CA LEU A 307 -11.27 -4.82 -22.27
C LEU A 307 -11.21 -6.21 -21.61
N TYR A 308 -10.21 -7.04 -21.95
CA TYR A 308 -9.95 -8.32 -21.31
C TYR A 308 -9.78 -8.20 -19.79
N SER A 309 -9.18 -7.12 -19.34
CA SER A 309 -8.94 -6.82 -17.91
C SER A 309 -10.10 -6.09 -17.22
N GLY A 310 -11.29 -6.02 -17.87
CA GLY A 310 -12.48 -5.41 -17.29
C GLY A 310 -12.52 -3.88 -17.35
N ARG A 311 -11.62 -3.24 -18.11
CA ARG A 311 -11.54 -1.78 -18.27
C ARG A 311 -12.03 -1.35 -19.66
N ALA A 312 -13.33 -1.59 -19.94
CA ALA A 312 -13.92 -1.38 -21.25
C ALA A 312 -13.82 0.08 -21.75
N GLY A 313 -14.04 1.06 -20.86
CA GLY A 313 -13.93 2.48 -21.18
C GLY A 313 -12.51 2.87 -21.61
N ASP A 314 -11.51 2.40 -20.86
CA ASP A 314 -10.10 2.64 -21.20
C ASP A 314 -9.71 1.92 -22.49
N GLY A 315 -10.25 0.73 -22.73
CA GLY A 315 -10.05 -0.03 -23.97
C GLY A 315 -10.61 0.72 -25.18
N ALA A 316 -11.83 1.21 -25.10
CA ALA A 316 -12.46 2.00 -26.17
C ALA A 316 -11.66 3.29 -26.45
N TYR A 317 -11.24 4.00 -25.42
CA TYR A 317 -10.47 5.24 -25.57
C TYR A 317 -9.09 4.99 -26.15
N SER A 318 -8.40 3.92 -25.73
CA SER A 318 -7.11 3.49 -26.30
C SER A 318 -7.26 3.13 -27.78
N PHE A 319 -8.32 2.40 -28.15
CA PHE A 319 -8.62 2.09 -29.53
C PHE A 319 -8.77 3.36 -30.39
N LEU A 320 -9.67 4.27 -29.96
CA LEU A 320 -9.92 5.51 -30.67
C LEU A 320 -8.66 6.38 -30.81
N THR A 321 -7.83 6.44 -29.76
CA THR A 321 -6.60 7.24 -29.77
C THR A 321 -5.58 6.66 -30.75
N VAL A 322 -5.32 5.37 -30.70
CA VAL A 322 -4.32 4.73 -31.58
C VAL A 322 -4.77 4.69 -33.03
N VAL A 323 -6.03 4.28 -33.28
CA VAL A 323 -6.59 4.23 -34.63
C VAL A 323 -6.74 5.65 -35.20
N GLY A 324 -7.23 6.61 -34.41
CA GLY A 324 -7.41 7.98 -34.85
C GLY A 324 -6.09 8.65 -35.24
N THR A 325 -5.05 8.53 -34.41
CA THR A 325 -3.71 9.08 -34.74
C THR A 325 -3.08 8.34 -35.91
N GLY A 326 -3.32 7.02 -36.05
CA GLY A 326 -2.89 6.21 -37.19
C GLY A 326 -3.54 6.65 -38.49
N LEU A 327 -4.85 6.92 -38.50
CA LEU A 327 -5.57 7.44 -39.67
C LEU A 327 -5.07 8.82 -40.09
N VAL A 328 -4.79 9.70 -39.13
CA VAL A 328 -4.19 11.02 -39.42
C VAL A 328 -2.78 10.87 -40.06
N THR A 329 -1.97 9.94 -39.52
CA THR A 329 -0.66 9.62 -40.08
C THR A 329 -0.79 9.10 -41.51
N TRP A 330 -1.69 8.14 -41.72
CA TRP A 330 -1.98 7.56 -43.04
C TRP A 330 -2.46 8.63 -44.04
N TRP A 331 -3.38 9.52 -43.62
CA TRP A 331 -3.89 10.61 -44.42
C TRP A 331 -2.74 11.47 -44.96
N TYR A 332 -1.84 11.96 -44.10
CA TYR A 332 -0.69 12.74 -44.54
C TYR A 332 0.31 11.95 -45.39
N ALA A 333 0.45 10.64 -45.14
CA ALA A 333 1.35 9.79 -45.91
C ALA A 333 0.85 9.55 -47.36
N THR A 334 -0.46 9.60 -47.60
CA THR A 334 -1.11 9.36 -48.88
C THR A 334 -1.37 10.64 -49.69
N ASP A 335 -1.14 11.83 -49.10
CA ASP A 335 -1.28 13.12 -49.79
C ASP A 335 -0.10 13.36 -50.75
N LEU A 336 -0.09 12.61 -51.84
CA LEU A 336 0.97 12.61 -52.87
C LEU A 336 1.23 13.99 -53.53
N PRO A 337 0.19 14.83 -53.83
CA PRO A 337 0.40 16.15 -54.44
C PRO A 337 1.20 17.14 -53.60
N HIS A 338 1.22 16.96 -52.28
CA HIS A 338 1.86 17.87 -51.32
C HIS A 338 2.97 17.19 -50.49
N ARG A 339 3.60 16.15 -51.03
CA ARG A 339 4.58 15.30 -50.35
C ARG A 339 5.73 16.08 -49.67
N ASP A 340 6.23 17.12 -50.30
CA ASP A 340 7.34 17.94 -49.76
C ASP A 340 6.93 18.76 -48.52
N ARG A 341 5.64 19.06 -48.40
CA ARG A 341 5.08 19.81 -47.25
C ARG A 341 4.53 18.89 -46.16
N THR A 342 4.22 17.63 -46.49
CA THR A 342 3.58 16.67 -45.57
C THR A 342 4.58 15.78 -44.83
N GLY A 343 5.83 15.64 -45.32
CA GLY A 343 6.85 14.77 -44.73
C GLY A 343 7.10 15.01 -43.23
N VAL A 344 7.17 16.26 -42.81
CA VAL A 344 7.33 16.60 -41.37
C VAL A 344 6.09 16.20 -40.56
N LYS A 345 4.89 16.40 -41.10
CA LYS A 345 3.64 16.04 -40.44
C LYS A 345 3.50 14.51 -40.27
N VAL A 346 3.86 13.74 -41.31
CA VAL A 346 3.91 12.28 -41.26
C VAL A 346 4.85 11.79 -40.14
N SER A 347 6.04 12.39 -40.05
CA SER A 347 7.00 12.03 -38.99
C SER A 347 6.45 12.35 -37.61
N ILE A 348 5.86 13.52 -37.40
CA ILE A 348 5.29 13.92 -36.10
C ILE A 348 4.15 12.98 -35.69
N PHE A 349 3.14 12.82 -36.55
CA PHE A 349 1.98 11.97 -36.22
C PHE A 349 2.35 10.50 -36.16
N GLY A 350 3.33 10.03 -36.97
CA GLY A 350 3.86 8.68 -36.89
C GLY A 350 4.52 8.38 -35.54
N VAL A 351 5.33 9.30 -35.03
CA VAL A 351 5.92 9.16 -33.69
C VAL A 351 4.83 9.18 -32.59
N ILE A 352 3.85 10.08 -32.69
CA ILE A 352 2.73 10.14 -31.75
C ILE A 352 1.95 8.81 -31.76
N THR A 353 1.63 8.30 -32.93
CA THR A 353 0.92 7.00 -33.08
C THR A 353 1.74 5.85 -32.47
N ALA A 354 3.03 5.79 -32.76
CA ALA A 354 3.92 4.77 -32.19
C ALA A 354 3.98 4.83 -30.66
N LEU A 355 4.05 6.03 -30.09
CA LEU A 355 4.05 6.22 -28.62
C LEU A 355 2.73 5.78 -27.99
N PHE A 356 1.58 6.17 -28.55
CA PHE A 356 0.29 5.73 -28.03
C PHE A 356 0.07 4.23 -28.24
N TYR A 357 0.52 3.66 -29.36
CA TYR A 357 0.45 2.23 -29.58
C TYR A 357 1.29 1.45 -28.55
N ALA A 358 2.53 1.86 -28.32
CA ALA A 358 3.38 1.24 -27.32
C ALA A 358 2.82 1.43 -25.89
N GLY A 359 2.32 2.65 -25.59
CA GLY A 359 1.63 2.95 -24.32
C GLY A 359 0.36 2.11 -24.12
N ASN A 360 -0.41 1.84 -25.18
CA ASN A 360 -1.58 0.97 -25.13
C ASN A 360 -1.20 -0.48 -24.77
N VAL A 361 -0.15 -1.05 -25.38
CA VAL A 361 0.34 -2.40 -25.05
C VAL A 361 0.86 -2.47 -23.63
N TYR A 362 1.61 -1.44 -23.20
CA TYR A 362 2.07 -1.32 -21.83
C TYR A 362 0.91 -1.20 -20.83
N GLY A 363 -0.06 -0.33 -21.11
CA GLY A 363 -1.24 -0.10 -20.28
C GLY A 363 -2.12 -1.34 -20.14
N ALA A 364 -2.19 -2.18 -21.16
CA ALA A 364 -2.87 -3.48 -21.09
C ALA A 364 -2.22 -4.42 -20.07
N ASN A 365 -0.89 -4.44 -20.02
CA ASN A 365 -0.14 -5.20 -19.02
C ASN A 365 -0.46 -4.73 -17.59
N VAL A 366 -0.43 -3.41 -17.40
CA VAL A 366 -0.76 -2.77 -16.11
C VAL A 366 -2.21 -3.04 -15.72
N ALA A 367 -3.16 -2.94 -16.67
CA ALA A 367 -4.57 -3.20 -16.42
C ALA A 367 -4.83 -4.64 -15.92
N ALA A 368 -4.15 -5.63 -16.48
CA ALA A 368 -4.26 -7.02 -16.01
C ALA A 368 -3.67 -7.21 -14.61
N ARG A 369 -2.54 -6.55 -14.30
CA ARG A 369 -1.96 -6.53 -12.95
C ARG A 369 -2.93 -5.90 -11.95
N ASP A 370 -3.46 -4.73 -12.26
CA ASP A 370 -4.40 -4.01 -11.38
C ASP A 370 -5.66 -4.83 -11.11
N TYR A 371 -6.16 -5.54 -12.15
CA TYR A 371 -7.28 -6.48 -11.99
C TYR A 371 -6.93 -7.59 -10.98
N ASN A 372 -5.75 -8.20 -11.12
CA ASN A 372 -5.31 -9.27 -10.22
C ASN A 372 -5.19 -8.77 -8.77
N LEU A 373 -4.53 -7.62 -8.57
CA LEU A 373 -4.41 -6.99 -7.24
C LEU A 373 -5.77 -6.65 -6.63
N PHE A 374 -6.73 -6.19 -7.43
CA PHE A 374 -8.09 -5.94 -6.96
C PHE A 374 -8.79 -7.22 -6.51
N GLN A 375 -8.65 -8.32 -7.28
CA GLN A 375 -9.25 -9.61 -6.89
C GLN A 375 -8.61 -10.16 -5.60
N GLU A 376 -7.30 -10.03 -5.45
CA GLU A 376 -6.59 -10.45 -4.23
C GLU A 376 -6.98 -9.59 -3.02
N ARG A 377 -7.05 -8.27 -3.15
CA ARG A 377 -7.54 -7.39 -2.08
C ARG A 377 -8.96 -7.76 -1.64
N ARG A 378 -9.88 -7.98 -2.58
CA ARG A 378 -11.23 -8.45 -2.25
C ARG A 378 -11.24 -9.80 -1.54
N TYR A 379 -10.31 -10.68 -1.91
CA TYR A 379 -10.16 -11.98 -1.26
C TYR A 379 -9.68 -11.84 0.18
N VAL A 380 -8.67 -11.00 0.42
CA VAL A 380 -8.18 -10.66 1.77
C VAL A 380 -9.27 -10.00 2.60
N GLN A 381 -10.03 -9.03 2.05
CA GLN A 381 -11.13 -8.40 2.77
C GLN A 381 -12.20 -9.38 3.24
N ARG A 382 -12.52 -10.39 2.41
CA ARG A 382 -13.44 -11.48 2.82
C ARG A 382 -12.84 -12.34 3.93
N ALA A 383 -11.54 -12.64 3.86
CA ALA A 383 -10.86 -13.36 4.91
C ALA A 383 -10.81 -12.53 6.21
N ASP A 384 -10.54 -11.23 6.15
CA ASP A 384 -10.50 -10.34 7.32
C ASP A 384 -11.79 -10.38 8.12
N SER A 385 -12.95 -10.41 7.47
CA SER A 385 -14.23 -10.53 8.16
C SER A 385 -14.38 -11.82 8.95
N LEU A 386 -13.76 -12.91 8.50
CA LEU A 386 -13.75 -14.19 9.21
C LEU A 386 -12.70 -14.21 10.33
N PHE A 387 -11.52 -13.63 10.10
CA PHE A 387 -10.48 -13.51 11.13
C PHE A 387 -10.93 -12.69 12.32
N ASN A 388 -11.72 -11.64 12.11
CA ASN A 388 -12.29 -10.83 13.18
C ASN A 388 -13.28 -11.61 14.08
N LEU A 389 -13.74 -12.77 13.65
CA LEU A 389 -14.57 -13.66 14.47
C LEU A 389 -13.74 -14.65 15.31
N LEU A 390 -12.42 -14.72 15.11
CA LEU A 390 -11.56 -15.59 15.89
C LEU A 390 -11.15 -14.94 17.21
N PRO A 391 -11.05 -15.70 18.31
CA PRO A 391 -10.61 -15.21 19.61
C PRO A 391 -9.09 -15.00 19.60
N LEU A 392 -8.64 -13.86 19.08
CA LEU A 392 -7.21 -13.52 18.98
C LEU A 392 -6.69 -12.78 20.22
N GLU A 393 -7.58 -12.25 21.06
CA GLU A 393 -7.19 -11.57 22.30
C GLU A 393 -6.82 -12.60 23.37
N PRO A 394 -5.66 -12.44 24.03
CA PRO A 394 -5.27 -13.32 25.10
C PRO A 394 -6.06 -13.00 26.38
N ASP A 395 -6.41 -14.03 27.15
CA ASP A 395 -6.97 -13.86 28.48
C ASP A 395 -5.83 -13.83 29.51
N TYR A 396 -5.65 -12.67 30.14
CA TYR A 396 -4.62 -12.46 31.15
C TYR A 396 -5.09 -12.74 32.59
N ARG A 397 -6.41 -12.98 32.81
CA ARG A 397 -6.97 -13.22 34.15
C ARG A 397 -6.33 -14.39 34.90
N PRO A 398 -6.01 -15.51 34.26
CA PRO A 398 -5.36 -16.64 34.95
C PRO A 398 -4.00 -16.27 35.58
N LEU A 399 -3.37 -15.19 35.15
CA LEU A 399 -2.12 -14.70 35.73
C LEU A 399 -2.38 -14.05 37.13
N LEU A 400 -3.52 -13.41 37.32
CA LEU A 400 -3.91 -12.82 38.59
C LEU A 400 -4.33 -13.89 39.61
N ASP A 401 -5.01 -14.93 39.16
CA ASP A 401 -5.43 -16.05 40.03
C ASP A 401 -4.22 -16.80 40.61
N SER A 402 -3.07 -16.73 39.97
CA SER A 402 -1.82 -17.33 40.44
C SER A 402 -1.08 -16.48 41.49
N VAL A 403 -1.48 -15.22 41.67
CA VAL A 403 -1.01 -14.37 42.75
C VAL A 403 -1.82 -14.72 43.99
N SER A 404 -1.29 -15.56 44.90
CA SER A 404 -1.94 -15.84 46.20
C SER A 404 -2.39 -14.55 46.85
N PRO A 405 -3.61 -14.47 47.43
CA PRO A 405 -3.99 -13.32 48.22
C PRO A 405 -2.95 -13.14 49.33
N ASP A 406 -2.48 -11.91 49.47
CA ASP A 406 -1.58 -11.51 50.54
C ASP A 406 -2.19 -11.97 51.86
N PRO A 407 -1.52 -12.82 52.66
CA PRO A 407 -2.09 -13.35 53.89
C PRO A 407 -2.42 -12.26 54.94
N ASP A 408 -2.05 -10.98 54.64
CA ASP A 408 -2.28 -9.85 55.54
C ASP A 408 -3.54 -9.01 55.27
N THR A 409 -4.43 -9.37 54.33
CA THR A 409 -5.75 -8.73 54.16
C THR A 409 -6.86 -9.40 54.96
N GLY A 410 -6.53 -10.08 56.02
CA GLY A 410 -7.46 -10.58 57.05
C GLY A 410 -7.66 -9.60 58.18
N LYS A 411 -8.49 -8.56 57.96
CA LYS A 411 -9.49 -8.05 58.95
C LYS A 411 -10.09 -6.73 58.47
#